data_7245294a305f4836077b1e34dbe4bb86
#
_entry.id   7245294a305f4836077b1e34dbe4bb86
#
_cell.length_a   1.000
_cell.length_b   1.000
_cell.length_c   1.000
_cell.angle_alpha   90.00
_cell.angle_beta   90.00
_cell.angle_gamma   90.00
#
_symmetry.space_group_name_H-M   'P 1'
#
loop_
_entity.id
_entity.type
_entity.pdbx_description
1 polymer ?
#
loop_
_entity_poly.entity_id
_entity_poly.type
_entity_poly.pdbx_seq_one_letter_code
_entity_poly.pdbx_strand_id
1 'polypeptide(L)'
;MKTTSPPAKSALLKALIAFAIAAGIIAFLFYYTGTRRGPSPAERETFFKQSVTPILVNNTFANTKALEALDTNIHTQFEQYRGRVPNFTADITGFGNKAKITWEAVRQLASGDQKKVERHVTEKFEMNVVSAKRMQEDMETLLKGFCRDIEANRNRMLVDIEAAVKENSQMSPRSIKLQDVFAEEINGKISQLAKNSGHDVALMTSLNLLASLAADYAVTTLVKAALVRTGASLLTIIAASGGTAATLTAGGGTVGLAEGPAGFVIGLAAGCIVGYIVDSVMSDRLEKKLNSECTDFLTKAETSLTKDKDGLIQSLDRALVEMQRIQSPVINHQLEVLP
;
A
#
# COMPACT_ATOMS: atom_id res chain seq x y z
N MET A 1 -8.99 51.86 90.64
CA MET A 1 -8.61 50.89 89.63
C MET A 1 -9.50 51.04 88.43
N LYS A 2 -8.95 51.55 87.31
CA LYS A 2 -9.71 51.65 86.02
C LYS A 2 -9.23 50.51 85.09
N THR A 3 -10.07 49.55 84.86
CA THR A 3 -9.87 48.53 83.86
C THR A 3 -10.32 49.08 82.52
N THR A 4 -9.37 49.45 81.66
CA THR A 4 -9.65 49.84 80.30
C THR A 4 -9.77 48.54 79.44
N SER A 5 -10.94 48.23 79.06
CA SER A 5 -11.23 47.15 78.04
C SER A 5 -10.66 47.59 76.67
N PRO A 6 -9.93 46.75 75.95
CA PRO A 6 -9.41 47.08 74.61
C PRO A 6 -10.56 47.27 73.62
N PRO A 7 -10.38 48.12 72.64
CA PRO A 7 -11.50 48.49 71.74
C PRO A 7 -11.96 47.32 70.86
N ALA A 8 -13.19 46.92 70.99
CA ALA A 8 -13.85 45.92 70.21
C ALA A 8 -13.75 46.16 68.69
N LYS A 9 -13.46 47.39 68.28
CA LYS A 9 -13.25 47.79 66.88
C LYS A 9 -12.04 47.14 66.20
N SER A 10 -10.92 46.84 66.95
CA SER A 10 -9.70 46.23 66.33
C SER A 10 -9.88 44.74 66.11
N ALA A 11 -10.65 44.05 66.94
CA ALA A 11 -10.96 42.61 66.74
C ALA A 11 -11.90 42.39 65.54
N LEU A 12 -12.90 43.28 65.38
CA LEU A 12 -13.84 43.23 64.27
C LEU A 12 -13.18 43.52 62.91
N LEU A 13 -12.23 44.47 62.89
CA LEU A 13 -11.44 44.79 61.68
C LEU A 13 -10.53 43.60 61.29
N LYS A 14 -9.88 42.95 62.24
CA LYS A 14 -9.04 41.75 61.97
C LYS A 14 -9.88 40.58 61.47
N ALA A 15 -11.08 40.38 62.00
CA ALA A 15 -12.00 39.34 61.53
C ALA A 15 -12.48 39.61 60.10
N LEU A 16 -12.78 40.87 59.76
CA LEU A 16 -13.20 41.27 58.40
C LEU A 16 -12.06 41.10 57.39
N ILE A 17 -10.82 41.43 57.74
CA ILE A 17 -9.65 41.25 56.92
C ILE A 17 -9.40 39.73 56.68
N ALA A 18 -9.48 38.92 57.74
CA ALA A 18 -9.30 37.46 57.62
C ALA A 18 -10.40 36.83 56.75
N PHE A 19 -11.65 37.27 56.85
CA PHE A 19 -12.75 36.84 56.02
C PHE A 19 -12.57 37.24 54.54
N ALA A 20 -12.10 38.46 54.27
CA ALA A 20 -11.84 38.93 52.92
C ALA A 20 -10.69 38.15 52.26
N ILE A 21 -9.64 37.84 53.02
CA ILE A 21 -8.51 36.99 52.53
C ILE A 21 -9.03 35.57 52.26
N ALA A 22 -9.78 34.95 53.14
CA ALA A 22 -10.36 33.62 52.96
C ALA A 22 -11.27 33.56 51.75
N ALA A 23 -12.17 34.53 51.57
CA ALA A 23 -13.04 34.65 50.41
C ALA A 23 -12.25 34.84 49.11
N GLY A 24 -11.17 35.63 49.14
CA GLY A 24 -10.25 35.82 48.01
C GLY A 24 -9.54 34.54 47.63
N ILE A 25 -9.06 33.78 48.62
CA ILE A 25 -8.42 32.46 48.38
C ILE A 25 -9.40 31.45 47.82
N ILE A 26 -10.64 31.42 48.36
CA ILE A 26 -11.69 30.53 47.85
C ILE A 26 -12.08 30.90 46.41
N ALA A 27 -12.28 32.19 46.10
CA ALA A 27 -12.57 32.68 44.77
C ALA A 27 -11.41 32.37 43.79
N PHE A 28 -10.15 32.57 44.25
CA PHE A 28 -8.99 32.21 43.47
C PHE A 28 -8.87 30.69 43.21
N LEU A 29 -9.17 29.86 44.22
CA LEU A 29 -9.18 28.41 44.08
C LEU A 29 -10.33 27.99 43.13
N PHE A 30 -11.51 28.57 43.23
CA PHE A 30 -12.63 28.29 42.29
C PHE A 30 -12.31 28.76 40.87
N TYR A 31 -11.70 29.94 40.73
CA TYR A 31 -11.26 30.42 39.41
C TYR A 31 -10.14 29.52 38.87
N TYR A 32 -9.17 29.15 39.64
CA TYR A 32 -8.01 28.35 39.24
C TYR A 32 -8.38 26.87 38.98
N THR A 33 -9.30 26.28 39.75
CA THR A 33 -9.81 24.91 39.52
C THR A 33 -10.86 24.88 38.46
N GLY A 34 -11.70 25.93 38.32
CA GLY A 34 -12.73 26.02 37.27
C GLY A 34 -12.13 26.20 35.87
N THR A 35 -11.01 26.92 35.74
CA THR A 35 -10.29 27.11 34.46
C THR A 35 -9.42 25.92 34.08
N ARG A 36 -9.25 24.93 34.96
CA ARG A 36 -8.45 23.72 34.70
C ARG A 36 -9.26 22.43 34.55
N ARG A 37 -10.59 22.51 34.48
CA ARG A 37 -11.37 21.33 34.13
C ARG A 37 -11.14 21.03 32.65
N GLY A 38 -10.39 19.99 32.40
CA GLY A 38 -10.30 19.42 31.05
C GLY A 38 -11.70 19.09 30.52
N PRO A 39 -11.86 18.91 29.20
CA PRO A 39 -13.14 18.65 28.59
C PRO A 39 -13.77 17.38 29.18
N SER A 40 -15.09 17.43 29.39
CA SER A 40 -15.86 16.27 29.86
C SER A 40 -15.86 15.17 28.79
N PRO A 41 -16.11 13.90 29.14
CA PRO A 41 -16.22 12.81 28.16
C PRO A 41 -17.23 13.09 27.04
N ALA A 42 -18.36 13.73 27.39
CA ALA A 42 -19.40 14.11 26.42
C ALA A 42 -18.94 15.21 25.43
N GLU A 43 -18.19 16.21 25.92
CA GLU A 43 -17.60 17.24 25.07
C GLU A 43 -16.50 16.66 24.14
N ARG A 44 -15.69 15.73 24.62
CA ARG A 44 -14.68 15.02 23.81
C ARG A 44 -15.36 14.20 22.72
N GLU A 45 -16.38 13.43 23.04
CA GLU A 45 -17.14 12.63 22.08
C GLU A 45 -17.81 13.52 21.01
N THR A 46 -18.37 14.65 21.43
CA THR A 46 -18.98 15.63 20.52
C THR A 46 -17.93 16.22 19.58
N PHE A 47 -16.79 16.63 20.12
CA PHE A 47 -15.67 17.15 19.33
C PHE A 47 -15.16 16.09 18.34
N PHE A 48 -14.95 14.84 18.78
CA PHE A 48 -14.53 13.76 17.91
C PHE A 48 -15.50 13.56 16.75
N LYS A 49 -16.80 13.51 17.02
CA LYS A 49 -17.82 13.31 15.98
C LYS A 49 -17.93 14.50 15.02
N GLN A 50 -17.85 15.73 15.52
CA GLN A 50 -18.09 16.93 14.71
C GLN A 50 -16.85 17.43 13.98
N SER A 51 -15.67 17.30 14.58
CA SER A 51 -14.44 17.88 14.04
C SER A 51 -13.47 16.81 13.50
N VAL A 52 -13.27 15.71 14.22
CA VAL A 52 -12.27 14.70 13.85
C VAL A 52 -12.81 13.71 12.82
N THR A 53 -14.02 13.20 13.00
CA THR A 53 -14.62 12.24 12.07
C THR A 53 -14.65 12.73 10.61
N PRO A 54 -15.04 13.97 10.29
CA PRO A 54 -14.96 14.47 8.90
C PRO A 54 -13.54 14.47 8.33
N ILE A 55 -12.53 14.78 9.15
CA ILE A 55 -11.11 14.75 8.72
C ILE A 55 -10.70 13.31 8.38
N LEU A 56 -11.07 12.32 9.22
CA LEU A 56 -10.81 10.90 8.97
C LEU A 56 -11.50 10.40 7.70
N VAL A 57 -12.74 10.80 7.46
CA VAL A 57 -13.48 10.46 6.22
C VAL A 57 -12.80 11.05 5.00
N ASN A 58 -12.37 12.31 5.06
CA ASN A 58 -11.64 12.97 3.98
C ASN A 58 -10.30 12.27 3.69
N ASN A 59 -9.58 11.86 4.74
CA ASN A 59 -8.33 11.09 4.58
C ASN A 59 -8.58 9.74 3.92
N THR A 60 -9.64 9.03 4.32
CA THR A 60 -10.03 7.76 3.68
C THR A 60 -10.31 7.96 2.20
N PHE A 61 -11.09 8.99 1.84
CA PHE A 61 -11.39 9.30 0.45
C PHE A 61 -10.13 9.65 -0.36
N ALA A 62 -9.21 10.42 0.23
CA ALA A 62 -7.93 10.74 -0.40
C ALA A 62 -7.06 9.49 -0.63
N ASN A 63 -7.05 8.55 0.33
CA ASN A 63 -6.31 7.30 0.21
C ASN A 63 -6.92 6.36 -0.84
N THR A 64 -8.26 6.28 -0.93
CA THR A 64 -8.94 5.55 -2.02
C THR A 64 -8.58 6.12 -3.38
N LYS A 65 -8.57 7.45 -3.54
CA LYS A 65 -8.12 8.09 -4.79
C LYS A 65 -6.67 7.80 -5.14
N ALA A 66 -5.78 7.75 -4.16
CA ALA A 66 -4.39 7.37 -4.39
C ALA A 66 -4.28 5.91 -4.88
N LEU A 67 -5.11 5.00 -4.35
CA LEU A 67 -5.16 3.61 -4.80
C LEU A 67 -5.72 3.48 -6.22
N GLU A 68 -6.78 4.20 -6.55
CA GLU A 68 -7.35 4.27 -7.91
C GLU A 68 -6.33 4.82 -8.92
N ALA A 69 -5.54 5.84 -8.51
CA ALA A 69 -4.47 6.36 -9.34
C ALA A 69 -3.35 5.33 -9.56
N LEU A 70 -2.99 4.56 -8.53
CA LEU A 70 -2.03 3.46 -8.66
C LEU A 70 -2.53 2.41 -9.65
N ASP A 71 -3.80 1.97 -9.55
CA ASP A 71 -4.41 1.00 -10.47
C ASP A 71 -4.37 1.51 -11.92
N THR A 72 -4.76 2.76 -12.13
CA THR A 72 -4.70 3.44 -13.44
C THR A 72 -3.28 3.50 -14.00
N ASN A 73 -2.31 3.79 -13.16
CA ASN A 73 -0.90 3.87 -13.57
C ASN A 73 -0.33 2.50 -13.93
N ILE A 74 -0.71 1.43 -13.19
CA ILE A 74 -0.36 0.05 -13.53
C ILE A 74 -0.98 -0.31 -14.89
N HIS A 75 -2.26 -0.02 -15.10
CA HIS A 75 -2.91 -0.23 -16.40
C HIS A 75 -2.16 0.48 -17.53
N THR A 76 -1.82 1.75 -17.36
CA THR A 76 -1.07 2.54 -18.34
C THR A 76 0.30 1.93 -18.64
N GLN A 77 0.97 1.41 -17.63
CA GLN A 77 2.26 0.74 -17.80
C GLN A 77 2.12 -0.56 -18.62
N PHE A 78 1.10 -1.36 -18.33
CA PHE A 78 0.83 -2.57 -19.11
C PHE A 78 0.38 -2.25 -20.55
N GLU A 79 -0.34 -1.15 -20.80
CA GLU A 79 -0.62 -0.67 -22.16
C GLU A 79 0.66 -0.34 -22.93
N GLN A 80 1.66 0.26 -22.26
CA GLN A 80 2.96 0.51 -22.89
C GLN A 80 3.68 -0.80 -23.26
N TYR A 81 3.58 -1.85 -22.42
CA TYR A 81 4.14 -3.16 -22.75
C TYR A 81 3.39 -3.78 -23.93
N ARG A 82 2.05 -3.77 -23.93
CA ARG A 82 1.22 -4.24 -25.04
C ARG A 82 1.51 -3.52 -26.35
N GLY A 83 1.72 -2.20 -26.30
CA GLY A 83 2.09 -1.40 -27.46
C GLY A 83 3.40 -1.78 -28.13
N ARG A 84 4.28 -2.53 -27.42
CA ARG A 84 5.55 -3.03 -27.97
C ARG A 84 5.47 -4.45 -28.52
N VAL A 85 4.40 -5.19 -28.23
CA VAL A 85 4.22 -6.56 -28.68
C VAL A 85 4.31 -6.71 -30.21
N PRO A 86 3.76 -5.80 -31.06
CA PRO A 86 3.93 -5.91 -32.51
C PRO A 86 5.38 -5.94 -32.97
N ASN A 87 6.27 -5.15 -32.34
CA ASN A 87 7.69 -5.14 -32.68
C ASN A 87 8.35 -6.48 -32.35
N PHE A 88 8.01 -7.06 -31.21
CA PHE A 88 8.48 -8.36 -30.79
C PHE A 88 8.00 -9.47 -31.76
N THR A 89 6.72 -9.46 -32.10
CA THR A 89 6.15 -10.49 -32.99
C THR A 89 6.73 -10.41 -34.40
N ALA A 90 6.94 -9.19 -34.92
CA ALA A 90 7.62 -9.00 -36.20
C ALA A 90 9.10 -9.48 -36.17
N ASP A 91 9.83 -9.23 -35.08
CA ASP A 91 11.20 -9.72 -34.89
C ASP A 91 11.26 -11.26 -34.86
N ILE A 92 10.37 -11.89 -34.07
CA ILE A 92 10.31 -13.35 -33.93
C ILE A 92 9.88 -14.04 -35.24
N THR A 93 8.92 -13.47 -35.97
CA THR A 93 8.39 -14.07 -37.22
C THR A 93 9.16 -13.67 -38.47
N GLY A 94 10.12 -12.75 -38.36
CA GLY A 94 11.01 -12.34 -39.45
C GLY A 94 11.74 -13.55 -40.05
N PHE A 95 11.99 -13.54 -41.37
CA PHE A 95 12.43 -14.68 -42.13
C PHE A 95 13.64 -15.42 -41.53
N GLY A 96 14.65 -14.68 -41.04
CA GLY A 96 15.85 -15.26 -40.41
C GLY A 96 15.58 -15.94 -39.07
N ASN A 97 14.72 -15.33 -38.23
CA ASN A 97 14.39 -15.85 -36.91
C ASN A 97 13.38 -17.00 -36.99
N LYS A 98 12.39 -16.90 -37.90
CA LYS A 98 11.42 -17.97 -38.13
C LYS A 98 12.10 -19.27 -38.54
N ALA A 99 13.03 -19.22 -39.50
CA ALA A 99 13.80 -20.40 -39.93
C ALA A 99 14.66 -20.98 -38.80
N LYS A 100 15.31 -20.11 -38.02
CA LYS A 100 16.14 -20.51 -36.87
C LYS A 100 15.32 -21.14 -35.75
N ILE A 101 14.26 -20.47 -35.34
CA ILE A 101 13.40 -20.96 -34.25
C ILE A 101 12.69 -22.25 -34.65
N THR A 102 12.20 -22.35 -35.91
CA THR A 102 11.55 -23.57 -36.42
C THR A 102 12.56 -24.73 -36.45
N TRP A 103 13.80 -24.51 -36.94
CA TRP A 103 14.82 -25.53 -36.99
C TRP A 103 15.28 -25.95 -35.59
N GLU A 104 15.49 -25.00 -34.69
CA GLU A 104 15.86 -25.29 -33.31
C GLU A 104 14.73 -25.98 -32.54
N ALA A 105 13.45 -25.59 -32.75
CA ALA A 105 12.28 -26.24 -32.16
C ALA A 105 12.15 -27.70 -32.63
N VAL A 106 12.27 -27.96 -33.93
CA VAL A 106 12.24 -29.32 -34.50
C VAL A 106 13.41 -30.16 -33.98
N ARG A 107 14.60 -29.59 -33.89
CA ARG A 107 15.80 -30.26 -33.37
C ARG A 107 15.66 -30.55 -31.87
N GLN A 108 14.99 -29.70 -31.12
CA GLN A 108 14.76 -29.87 -29.68
C GLN A 108 13.68 -30.91 -29.38
N LEU A 109 12.61 -30.96 -30.15
CA LEU A 109 11.64 -32.07 -30.09
C LEU A 109 12.37 -33.42 -30.29
N ALA A 110 13.45 -33.43 -31.11
CA ALA A 110 14.27 -34.63 -31.35
C ALA A 110 15.31 -34.87 -30.25
N SER A 111 15.83 -33.84 -29.57
CA SER A 111 16.96 -33.93 -28.63
C SER A 111 16.58 -33.68 -27.14
N GLY A 112 15.38 -33.26 -26.86
CA GLY A 112 14.88 -32.97 -25.48
C GLY A 112 15.47 -31.70 -24.83
N ASP A 113 16.24 -30.86 -25.56
CA ASP A 113 16.84 -29.63 -25.02
C ASP A 113 16.02 -28.36 -25.32
N GLN A 114 14.86 -28.26 -24.68
CA GLN A 114 13.92 -27.16 -24.87
C GLN A 114 14.43 -25.77 -24.39
N LYS A 115 15.45 -25.77 -23.53
CA LYS A 115 15.95 -24.54 -22.85
C LYS A 115 16.55 -23.49 -23.78
N LYS A 116 17.05 -23.86 -24.97
CA LYS A 116 17.71 -22.92 -25.90
C LYS A 116 16.72 -22.01 -26.62
N VAL A 117 15.58 -22.57 -27.07
CA VAL A 117 14.52 -21.76 -27.74
C VAL A 117 13.85 -20.86 -26.72
N GLU A 118 13.50 -21.40 -25.57
CA GLU A 118 12.92 -20.60 -24.47
C GLU A 118 13.81 -19.41 -24.13
N ARG A 119 15.10 -19.62 -23.95
CA ARG A 119 16.05 -18.54 -23.68
C ARG A 119 16.07 -17.49 -24.79
N HIS A 120 16.14 -17.91 -26.04
CA HIS A 120 16.15 -16.99 -27.19
C HIS A 120 14.87 -16.17 -27.27
N VAL A 121 13.70 -16.80 -27.07
CA VAL A 121 12.41 -16.11 -27.03
C VAL A 121 12.34 -15.17 -25.83
N THR A 122 12.82 -15.58 -24.65
CA THR A 122 12.92 -14.71 -23.46
C THR A 122 13.76 -13.48 -23.75
N GLU A 123 14.98 -13.64 -24.27
CA GLU A 123 15.87 -12.53 -24.62
C GLU A 123 15.22 -11.55 -25.61
N LYS A 124 14.51 -12.07 -26.61
CA LYS A 124 13.79 -11.25 -27.58
C LYS A 124 12.60 -10.52 -26.96
N PHE A 125 11.85 -11.19 -26.08
CA PHE A 125 10.74 -10.56 -25.34
C PHE A 125 11.27 -9.45 -24.43
N GLU A 126 12.36 -9.70 -23.72
CA GLU A 126 12.97 -8.71 -22.83
C GLU A 126 13.50 -7.49 -23.59
N MET A 127 14.09 -7.69 -24.76
CA MET A 127 14.59 -6.59 -25.59
C MET A 127 13.45 -5.74 -26.18
N ASN A 128 12.39 -6.37 -26.64
CA ASN A 128 11.35 -5.71 -27.43
C ASN A 128 10.14 -5.28 -26.61
N VAL A 129 9.78 -5.99 -25.53
CA VAL A 129 8.58 -5.71 -24.73
C VAL A 129 8.96 -5.13 -23.37
N VAL A 130 9.50 -5.95 -22.47
CA VAL A 130 9.90 -5.53 -21.14
C VAL A 130 10.87 -6.55 -20.54
N SER A 131 11.98 -6.08 -19.95
CA SER A 131 12.88 -6.95 -19.18
C SER A 131 12.37 -7.15 -17.76
N ALA A 132 12.80 -8.25 -17.13
CA ALA A 132 12.50 -8.58 -15.75
C ALA A 132 12.86 -7.42 -14.78
N LYS A 133 14.07 -6.89 -14.95
CA LYS A 133 14.55 -5.75 -14.17
C LYS A 133 13.67 -4.52 -14.34
N ARG A 134 13.31 -4.18 -15.59
CA ARG A 134 12.49 -3.01 -15.88
C ARG A 134 11.07 -3.17 -15.33
N MET A 135 10.44 -4.31 -15.48
CA MET A 135 9.12 -4.59 -14.93
C MET A 135 9.11 -4.38 -13.41
N GLN A 136 10.10 -4.90 -12.70
CA GLN A 136 10.24 -4.70 -11.27
C GLN A 136 10.43 -3.22 -10.90
N GLU A 137 11.35 -2.52 -11.59
CA GLU A 137 11.65 -1.10 -11.36
C GLU A 137 10.44 -0.20 -11.63
N ASP A 138 9.70 -0.47 -12.71
CA ASP A 138 8.47 0.26 -13.05
C ASP A 138 7.43 0.07 -11.94
N MET A 139 7.19 -1.15 -11.47
CA MET A 139 6.24 -1.43 -10.37
C MET A 139 6.70 -0.81 -9.04
N GLU A 140 7.99 -0.86 -8.71
CA GLU A 140 8.53 -0.22 -7.52
C GLU A 140 8.36 1.30 -7.58
N THR A 141 8.55 1.92 -8.74
CA THR A 141 8.38 3.36 -8.95
C THR A 141 6.93 3.79 -8.74
N LEU A 142 5.98 3.04 -9.30
CA LEU A 142 4.55 3.29 -9.12
C LEU A 142 4.14 3.16 -7.65
N LEU A 143 4.61 2.12 -6.99
CA LEU A 143 4.30 1.89 -5.58
C LEU A 143 4.93 2.95 -4.65
N LYS A 144 6.15 3.43 -4.96
CA LYS A 144 6.77 4.57 -4.25
C LYS A 144 5.95 5.84 -4.39
N GLY A 145 5.40 6.10 -5.58
CA GLY A 145 4.47 7.20 -5.81
C GLY A 145 3.25 7.11 -4.90
N PHE A 146 2.58 5.96 -4.91
CA PHE A 146 1.45 5.68 -4.02
C PHE A 146 1.80 5.90 -2.53
N CYS A 147 2.93 5.38 -2.06
CA CYS A 147 3.36 5.56 -0.66
C CYS A 147 3.53 7.04 -0.29
N ARG A 148 4.08 7.86 -1.19
CA ARG A 148 4.21 9.31 -0.95
C ARG A 148 2.85 9.99 -0.84
N ASP A 149 1.87 9.59 -1.67
CA ASP A 149 0.52 10.15 -1.62
C ASP A 149 -0.17 9.77 -0.30
N ILE A 150 -0.06 8.52 0.15
CA ILE A 150 -0.57 8.07 1.45
C ILE A 150 0.08 8.83 2.61
N GLU A 151 1.40 9.04 2.56
CA GLU A 151 2.15 9.81 3.56
C GLU A 151 1.68 11.27 3.60
N ALA A 152 1.52 11.90 2.45
CA ALA A 152 1.02 13.27 2.34
C ALA A 152 -0.40 13.40 2.91
N ASN A 153 -1.29 12.44 2.58
CA ASN A 153 -2.65 12.39 3.10
C ASN A 153 -2.67 12.24 4.63
N ARG A 154 -1.84 11.33 5.16
CA ARG A 154 -1.71 11.13 6.61
C ARG A 154 -1.20 12.39 7.31
N ASN A 155 -0.15 13.01 6.79
CA ASN A 155 0.41 14.22 7.38
C ASN A 155 -0.60 15.37 7.37
N ARG A 156 -1.36 15.54 6.29
CA ARG A 156 -2.46 16.52 6.22
C ARG A 156 -3.53 16.22 7.27
N MET A 157 -3.99 14.98 7.38
CA MET A 157 -4.96 14.56 8.39
C MET A 157 -4.50 14.93 9.80
N LEU A 158 -3.25 14.65 10.16
CA LEU A 158 -2.73 14.95 11.49
C LEU A 158 -2.66 16.46 11.75
N VAL A 159 -2.22 17.25 10.77
CA VAL A 159 -2.20 18.72 10.85
C VAL A 159 -3.62 19.29 11.01
N ASP A 160 -4.58 18.78 10.26
CA ASP A 160 -5.97 19.22 10.33
C ASP A 160 -6.59 18.89 11.70
N ILE A 161 -6.29 17.71 12.28
CA ILE A 161 -6.71 17.34 13.64
C ILE A 161 -6.06 18.25 14.68
N GLU A 162 -4.74 18.52 14.57
CA GLU A 162 -4.05 19.46 15.47
C GLU A 162 -4.65 20.87 15.40
N ALA A 163 -4.99 21.34 14.20
CA ALA A 163 -5.64 22.62 14.00
C ALA A 163 -7.02 22.66 14.67
N ALA A 164 -7.85 21.62 14.44
CA ALA A 164 -9.16 21.52 15.06
C ALA A 164 -9.09 21.49 16.60
N VAL A 165 -8.08 20.79 17.18
CA VAL A 165 -7.85 20.79 18.64
C VAL A 165 -7.46 22.19 19.13
N LYS A 166 -6.59 22.92 18.41
CA LYS A 166 -6.18 24.29 18.77
C LYS A 166 -7.31 25.30 18.69
N GLU A 167 -8.19 25.18 17.71
CA GLU A 167 -9.35 26.05 17.53
C GLU A 167 -10.42 25.83 18.61
N ASN A 168 -10.47 24.65 19.20
CA ASN A 168 -11.42 24.33 20.26
C ASN A 168 -10.82 24.68 21.63
N SER A 169 -11.16 25.84 22.16
CA SER A 169 -10.65 26.36 23.44
C SER A 169 -10.94 25.44 24.64
N GLN A 170 -11.90 24.52 24.53
CA GLN A 170 -12.25 23.55 25.56
C GLN A 170 -11.32 22.34 25.56
N MET A 171 -10.67 22.03 24.42
CA MET A 171 -9.91 20.80 24.25
C MET A 171 -8.44 20.86 24.67
N SER A 172 -7.79 22.02 24.69
CA SER A 172 -6.41 22.06 25.23
C SER A 172 -5.75 23.42 25.35
N PRO A 173 -4.93 23.62 26.39
CA PRO A 173 -3.89 24.63 26.47
C PRO A 173 -2.49 24.13 26.03
N ARG A 174 -2.26 22.86 25.66
CA ARG A 174 -0.92 22.32 25.34
C ARG A 174 -0.81 21.84 23.90
N SER A 175 0.28 22.26 23.23
CA SER A 175 0.63 21.75 21.89
C SER A 175 0.97 20.26 21.97
N ILE A 176 0.14 19.41 21.33
CA ILE A 176 0.39 17.99 21.20
C ILE A 176 1.08 17.80 19.87
N LYS A 177 2.18 17.09 19.88
CA LYS A 177 2.78 16.55 18.67
C LYS A 177 2.14 15.18 18.38
N LEU A 178 0.95 15.22 17.78
CA LEU A 178 0.22 13.99 17.41
C LEU A 178 1.06 13.09 16.49
N GLN A 179 1.94 13.66 15.67
CA GLN A 179 2.72 12.90 14.69
C GLN A 179 3.59 11.82 15.31
N ASP A 180 4.34 12.15 16.39
CA ASP A 180 5.31 11.21 16.99
C ASP A 180 4.59 10.08 17.73
N VAL A 181 3.58 10.43 18.54
CA VAL A 181 2.80 9.46 19.34
C VAL A 181 1.93 8.58 18.45
N PHE A 182 1.33 9.19 17.41
CA PHE A 182 0.50 8.47 16.45
C PHE A 182 1.31 7.41 15.69
N ALA A 183 2.51 7.75 15.22
CA ALA A 183 3.36 6.82 14.50
C ALA A 183 3.75 5.61 15.37
N GLU A 184 4.10 5.84 16.64
CA GLU A 184 4.47 4.77 17.57
C GLU A 184 3.29 3.83 17.87
N GLU A 185 2.13 4.38 18.20
CA GLU A 185 0.93 3.58 18.50
C GLU A 185 0.41 2.80 17.30
N ILE A 186 0.39 3.41 16.12
CA ILE A 186 0.00 2.72 14.87
C ILE A 186 0.94 1.56 14.59
N ASN A 187 2.25 1.78 14.66
CA ASN A 187 3.23 0.73 14.43
C ASN A 187 3.09 -0.42 15.46
N GLY A 188 2.80 -0.09 16.72
CA GLY A 188 2.49 -1.08 17.75
C GLY A 188 1.26 -1.92 17.44
N LYS A 189 0.15 -1.29 17.02
CA LYS A 189 -1.10 -1.97 16.63
C LYS A 189 -0.92 -2.84 15.39
N ILE A 190 -0.21 -2.35 14.36
CA ILE A 190 0.09 -3.13 13.16
C ILE A 190 0.96 -4.34 13.51
N SER A 191 1.96 -4.16 14.37
CA SER A 191 2.79 -5.28 14.83
C SER A 191 1.99 -6.34 15.59
N GLN A 192 0.97 -5.94 16.36
CA GLN A 192 0.04 -6.88 17.02
C GLN A 192 -0.85 -7.60 16.01
N LEU A 193 -1.41 -6.90 15.02
CA LEU A 193 -2.18 -7.53 13.93
C LEU A 193 -1.31 -8.50 13.15
N ALA A 194 -0.05 -8.15 12.90
CA ALA A 194 0.92 -9.01 12.24
C ALA A 194 1.07 -10.36 12.93
N LYS A 195 1.13 -10.36 14.24
CA LYS A 195 1.25 -11.59 15.04
C LYS A 195 -0.02 -12.42 15.03
N ASN A 196 -1.19 -11.79 14.94
CA ASN A 196 -2.49 -12.44 15.06
C ASN A 196 -3.06 -12.95 13.73
N SER A 197 -2.68 -12.34 12.60
CA SER A 197 -3.21 -12.66 11.26
C SER A 197 -2.42 -13.73 10.51
N GLY A 198 -1.58 -14.46 11.17
CA GLY A 198 -0.71 -15.63 10.88
C GLY A 198 -0.60 -16.23 9.46
N HIS A 199 -1.49 -15.93 8.51
CA HIS A 199 -1.53 -16.60 7.20
C HIS A 199 -1.70 -15.69 5.98
N ASP A 200 -2.10 -14.41 6.12
CA ASP A 200 -2.21 -13.50 4.97
C ASP A 200 -0.94 -12.65 4.81
N VAL A 201 0.07 -13.25 4.19
CA VAL A 201 1.37 -12.60 3.91
C VAL A 201 1.19 -11.33 3.05
N ALA A 202 0.17 -11.28 2.18
CA ALA A 202 -0.08 -10.12 1.32
C ALA A 202 -0.54 -8.92 2.14
N LEU A 203 -1.57 -9.13 2.95
CA LEU A 203 -2.11 -8.12 3.84
C LEU A 203 -1.03 -7.60 4.79
N MET A 204 -0.24 -8.52 5.36
CA MET A 204 0.80 -8.16 6.32
C MET A 204 1.91 -7.33 5.69
N THR A 205 2.37 -7.70 4.50
CA THR A 205 3.39 -6.94 3.78
C THR A 205 2.87 -5.56 3.40
N SER A 206 1.59 -5.47 2.98
CA SER A 206 0.93 -4.20 2.66
C SER A 206 0.75 -3.31 3.89
N LEU A 207 0.33 -3.87 5.04
CA LEU A 207 0.23 -3.12 6.30
C LEU A 207 1.60 -2.61 6.77
N ASN A 208 2.64 -3.43 6.70
CA ASN A 208 4.00 -3.00 7.05
C ASN A 208 4.48 -1.89 6.12
N LEU A 209 4.17 -1.95 4.83
CA LEU A 209 4.47 -0.87 3.89
C LEU A 209 3.77 0.44 4.31
N LEU A 210 2.45 0.38 4.57
CA LEU A 210 1.67 1.55 4.96
C LEU A 210 2.09 2.12 6.33
N ALA A 211 2.62 1.28 7.23
CA ALA A 211 3.16 1.72 8.51
C ALA A 211 4.52 2.41 8.38
N SER A 212 5.43 1.79 7.63
CA SER A 212 6.81 2.26 7.49
C SER A 212 6.96 3.40 6.49
N LEU A 213 5.94 3.66 5.67
CA LEU A 213 5.87 4.63 4.57
C LEU A 213 7.24 4.93 3.95
N ALA A 214 7.50 4.35 2.79
CA ALA A 214 8.69 4.60 1.97
C ALA A 214 10.00 3.92 2.41
N ALA A 215 9.99 2.90 3.24
CA ALA A 215 11.17 2.04 3.35
C ALA A 215 11.34 1.30 2.01
N ASP A 216 12.39 1.61 1.24
CA ASP A 216 12.68 0.99 -0.06
C ASP A 216 12.61 -0.54 0.00
N TYR A 217 13.06 -1.13 1.10
CA TYR A 217 12.96 -2.56 1.35
C TYR A 217 11.52 -3.07 1.37
N ALA A 218 10.58 -2.36 1.99
CA ALA A 218 9.18 -2.77 2.07
C ALA A 218 8.51 -2.71 0.69
N VAL A 219 8.78 -1.66 -0.09
CA VAL A 219 8.33 -1.52 -1.49
C VAL A 219 8.81 -2.69 -2.33
N THR A 220 10.13 -2.92 -2.35
CA THR A 220 10.75 -4.02 -3.11
C THR A 220 10.19 -5.38 -2.69
N THR A 221 9.98 -5.61 -1.39
CA THR A 221 9.43 -6.87 -0.87
C THR A 221 7.99 -7.07 -1.33
N LEU A 222 7.15 -6.03 -1.27
CA LEU A 222 5.75 -6.12 -1.71
C LEU A 222 5.65 -6.35 -3.22
N VAL A 223 6.44 -5.63 -4.02
CA VAL A 223 6.48 -5.82 -5.49
C VAL A 223 6.92 -7.24 -5.83
N LYS A 224 7.98 -7.75 -5.21
CA LYS A 224 8.44 -9.13 -5.42
C LYS A 224 7.36 -10.15 -5.04
N ALA A 225 6.71 -9.98 -3.91
CA ALA A 225 5.64 -10.85 -3.47
C ALA A 225 4.43 -10.82 -4.43
N ALA A 226 4.05 -9.65 -4.92
CA ALA A 226 2.97 -9.48 -5.90
C ALA A 226 3.32 -10.16 -7.22
N LEU A 227 4.53 -9.98 -7.75
CA LEU A 227 4.98 -10.60 -8.99
C LEU A 227 5.07 -12.14 -8.89
N VAL A 228 5.52 -12.69 -7.74
CA VAL A 228 5.49 -14.15 -7.50
C VAL A 228 4.06 -14.69 -7.58
N ARG A 229 3.10 -14.00 -6.94
CA ARG A 229 1.69 -14.42 -6.97
C ARG A 229 1.09 -14.30 -8.36
N THR A 230 1.37 -13.19 -9.05
CA THR A 230 0.97 -13.01 -10.46
C THR A 230 1.48 -14.18 -11.30
N GLY A 231 2.74 -14.55 -11.18
CA GLY A 231 3.30 -15.70 -11.88
C GLY A 231 2.62 -17.02 -11.50
N ALA A 232 2.34 -17.26 -10.22
CA ALA A 232 1.63 -18.46 -9.76
C ALA A 232 0.18 -18.51 -10.28
N SER A 233 -0.54 -17.38 -10.28
CA SER A 233 -1.89 -17.26 -10.85
C SER A 233 -1.87 -17.55 -12.36
N LEU A 234 -0.95 -16.94 -13.09
CA LEU A 234 -0.75 -17.17 -14.53
C LEU A 234 -0.46 -18.64 -14.83
N LEU A 235 0.45 -19.26 -14.07
CA LEU A 235 0.75 -20.69 -14.23
C LEU A 235 -0.50 -21.56 -14.07
N THR A 236 -1.35 -21.24 -13.09
CA THR A 236 -2.62 -21.96 -12.86
C THR A 236 -3.58 -21.79 -14.04
N ILE A 237 -3.72 -20.56 -14.55
CA ILE A 237 -4.58 -20.26 -15.71
C ILE A 237 -4.09 -20.99 -16.96
N ILE A 238 -2.77 -21.00 -17.21
CA ILE A 238 -2.18 -21.65 -18.36
C ILE A 238 -2.28 -23.17 -18.23
N ALA A 239 -2.02 -23.74 -17.05
CA ALA A 239 -2.17 -25.17 -16.81
C ALA A 239 -3.61 -25.64 -17.03
N ALA A 240 -4.61 -24.84 -16.68
CA ALA A 240 -6.03 -25.13 -16.91
C ALA A 240 -6.43 -25.09 -18.40
N SER A 241 -5.70 -24.34 -19.26
CA SER A 241 -5.97 -24.28 -20.70
C SER A 241 -5.54 -25.53 -21.47
N GLY A 242 -4.67 -26.36 -20.92
CA GLY A 242 -4.19 -27.61 -21.52
C GLY A 242 -3.28 -27.39 -22.75
N GLY A 243 -2.79 -28.49 -23.34
CA GLY A 243 -1.98 -28.47 -24.55
C GLY A 243 -0.48 -28.34 -24.33
N THR A 244 0.30 -28.28 -25.44
CA THR A 244 1.77 -28.16 -25.42
C THR A 244 2.25 -26.86 -24.78
N ALA A 245 1.48 -25.78 -24.89
CA ALA A 245 1.76 -24.52 -24.22
C ALA A 245 1.85 -24.68 -22.68
N ALA A 246 0.98 -25.48 -22.06
CA ALA A 246 0.99 -25.71 -20.62
C ALA A 246 2.26 -26.43 -20.12
N THR A 247 2.74 -27.42 -20.86
CA THR A 247 3.95 -28.17 -20.50
C THR A 247 5.23 -27.35 -20.70
N LEU A 248 5.31 -26.58 -21.78
CA LEU A 248 6.44 -25.71 -22.10
C LEU A 248 6.50 -24.49 -21.17
N THR A 249 5.33 -23.96 -20.79
CA THR A 249 5.26 -22.85 -19.86
C THR A 249 5.80 -23.21 -18.46
N ALA A 250 5.54 -24.45 -17.99
CA ALA A 250 6.13 -24.94 -16.74
C ALA A 250 7.67 -24.96 -16.81
N GLY A 251 8.27 -25.30 -17.98
CA GLY A 251 9.70 -25.23 -18.25
C GLY A 251 10.23 -23.78 -18.30
N GLY A 252 9.55 -22.90 -19.06
CA GLY A 252 9.90 -21.49 -19.19
C GLY A 252 9.88 -20.73 -17.88
N GLY A 253 8.90 -21.01 -17.02
CA GLY A 253 8.82 -20.47 -15.67
C GLY A 253 10.08 -20.78 -14.83
N THR A 254 10.66 -21.98 -14.99
CA THR A 254 11.90 -22.35 -14.27
C THR A 254 13.14 -21.60 -14.76
N VAL A 255 13.21 -21.27 -16.05
CA VAL A 255 14.30 -20.44 -16.62
C VAL A 255 14.20 -19.01 -16.07
N GLY A 256 13.01 -18.42 -16.06
CA GLY A 256 12.80 -17.06 -15.56
C GLY A 256 12.99 -16.91 -14.05
N LEU A 257 12.80 -17.96 -13.25
CA LEU A 257 13.04 -17.92 -11.80
C LEU A 257 14.47 -17.53 -11.41
N ALA A 258 15.46 -17.82 -12.26
CA ALA A 258 16.84 -17.42 -12.02
C ALA A 258 17.04 -15.89 -12.03
N GLU A 259 16.14 -15.15 -12.68
CA GLU A 259 16.15 -13.68 -12.77
C GLU A 259 15.19 -13.03 -11.76
N GLY A 260 14.67 -13.81 -10.82
CA GLY A 260 13.78 -13.36 -9.75
C GLY A 260 12.29 -13.35 -10.13
N PRO A 261 11.43 -12.73 -9.32
CA PRO A 261 9.98 -12.79 -9.48
C PRO A 261 9.45 -12.24 -10.80
N ALA A 262 10.02 -11.14 -11.29
CA ALA A 262 9.65 -10.58 -12.59
C ALA A 262 10.13 -11.49 -13.74
N GLY A 263 11.32 -12.09 -13.61
CA GLY A 263 11.83 -13.10 -14.54
C GLY A 263 10.92 -14.32 -14.63
N PHE A 264 10.30 -14.72 -13.51
CA PHE A 264 9.30 -15.80 -13.51
C PHE A 264 8.11 -15.46 -14.42
N VAL A 265 7.55 -14.25 -14.30
CA VAL A 265 6.43 -13.80 -15.16
C VAL A 265 6.84 -13.79 -16.64
N ILE A 266 8.04 -13.26 -16.94
CA ILE A 266 8.57 -13.19 -18.32
C ILE A 266 8.90 -14.58 -18.86
N GLY A 267 9.46 -15.47 -18.06
CA GLY A 267 9.70 -16.86 -18.43
C GLY A 267 8.41 -17.61 -18.78
N LEU A 268 7.32 -17.36 -18.02
CA LEU A 268 5.99 -17.90 -18.37
C LEU A 268 5.50 -17.37 -19.72
N ALA A 269 5.69 -16.07 -20.01
CA ALA A 269 5.35 -15.48 -21.31
C ALA A 269 6.11 -16.19 -22.43
N ALA A 270 7.43 -16.33 -22.29
CA ALA A 270 8.27 -17.00 -23.26
C ALA A 270 7.88 -18.47 -23.48
N GLY A 271 7.59 -19.20 -22.41
CA GLY A 271 7.10 -20.57 -22.50
C GLY A 271 5.79 -20.71 -23.27
N CYS A 272 4.81 -19.82 -23.01
CA CYS A 272 3.57 -19.74 -23.79
C CYS A 272 3.86 -19.49 -25.26
N ILE A 273 4.71 -18.52 -25.59
CA ILE A 273 5.08 -18.14 -26.94
C ILE A 273 5.73 -19.31 -27.67
N VAL A 274 6.67 -20.03 -27.04
CA VAL A 274 7.31 -21.21 -27.61
C VAL A 274 6.29 -22.30 -27.90
N GLY A 275 5.36 -22.58 -26.97
CA GLY A 275 4.26 -23.52 -27.18
C GLY A 275 3.43 -23.17 -28.40
N TYR A 276 3.05 -21.90 -28.55
CA TYR A 276 2.33 -21.42 -29.73
C TYR A 276 3.11 -21.53 -31.03
N ILE A 277 4.40 -21.22 -31.02
CA ILE A 277 5.25 -21.37 -32.20
C ILE A 277 5.27 -22.83 -32.63
N VAL A 278 5.46 -23.76 -31.71
CA VAL A 278 5.48 -25.22 -32.00
C VAL A 278 4.16 -25.69 -32.61
N ASP A 279 3.02 -25.25 -32.02
CA ASP A 279 1.69 -25.63 -32.49
C ASP A 279 1.27 -24.97 -33.83
N SER A 280 1.93 -23.85 -34.21
CA SER A 280 1.47 -23.00 -35.31
C SER A 280 2.48 -22.84 -36.45
N VAL A 281 3.59 -23.59 -36.45
CA VAL A 281 4.73 -23.45 -37.42
C VAL A 281 4.29 -23.43 -38.88
N MET A 282 3.21 -24.14 -39.21
CA MET A 282 2.66 -24.26 -40.59
C MET A 282 1.64 -23.18 -40.94
N SER A 283 1.37 -22.20 -40.05
CA SER A 283 0.30 -21.22 -40.27
C SER A 283 0.83 -19.89 -40.81
N ASP A 284 0.27 -19.42 -41.94
CA ASP A 284 0.48 -18.06 -42.49
C ASP A 284 0.00 -16.93 -41.58
N ARG A 285 -0.67 -17.26 -40.46
CA ARG A 285 -1.24 -16.32 -39.47
C ARG A 285 -0.44 -16.29 -38.17
N LEU A 286 0.77 -16.87 -38.14
CA LEU A 286 1.58 -17.00 -36.93
C LEU A 286 1.77 -15.65 -36.22
N GLU A 287 2.13 -14.59 -36.95
CA GLU A 287 2.37 -13.25 -36.37
C GLU A 287 1.13 -12.69 -35.66
N LYS A 288 -0.05 -12.75 -36.31
CA LYS A 288 -1.30 -12.28 -35.72
C LYS A 288 -1.68 -13.07 -34.46
N LYS A 289 -1.48 -14.40 -34.49
CA LYS A 289 -1.73 -15.24 -33.34
C LYS A 289 -0.77 -14.92 -32.19
N LEU A 290 0.54 -14.81 -32.46
CA LEU A 290 1.51 -14.44 -31.44
C LEU A 290 1.20 -13.07 -30.83
N ASN A 291 0.82 -12.08 -31.64
CA ASN A 291 0.45 -10.77 -31.15
C ASN A 291 -0.75 -10.85 -30.20
N SER A 292 -1.80 -11.61 -30.58
CA SER A 292 -2.97 -11.82 -29.72
C SER A 292 -2.59 -12.49 -28.41
N GLU A 293 -1.82 -13.56 -28.46
CA GLU A 293 -1.45 -14.34 -27.26
C GLU A 293 -0.53 -13.59 -26.29
N CYS A 294 0.44 -12.86 -26.84
CA CYS A 294 1.29 -11.99 -26.00
C CYS A 294 0.47 -10.88 -25.34
N THR A 295 -0.47 -10.26 -26.06
CA THR A 295 -1.37 -9.25 -25.55
C THR A 295 -2.29 -9.83 -24.47
N ASP A 296 -2.88 -11.01 -24.72
CA ASP A 296 -3.72 -11.72 -23.75
C ASP A 296 -2.95 -12.12 -22.49
N PHE A 297 -1.70 -12.56 -22.65
CA PHE A 297 -0.83 -12.88 -21.53
C PHE A 297 -0.58 -11.65 -20.64
N LEU A 298 -0.21 -10.52 -21.26
CA LEU A 298 0.02 -9.26 -20.52
C LEU A 298 -1.27 -8.76 -19.84
N THR A 299 -2.43 -8.96 -20.48
CA THR A 299 -3.73 -8.62 -19.91
C THR A 299 -4.07 -9.50 -18.70
N LYS A 300 -3.78 -10.79 -18.78
CA LYS A 300 -3.92 -11.72 -17.65
C LYS A 300 -2.97 -11.40 -16.52
N ALA A 301 -1.71 -11.01 -16.83
CA ALA A 301 -0.74 -10.60 -15.84
C ALA A 301 -1.18 -9.34 -15.10
N GLU A 302 -1.66 -8.33 -15.82
CA GLU A 302 -2.25 -7.12 -15.24
C GLU A 302 -3.46 -7.45 -14.35
N THR A 303 -4.39 -8.24 -14.87
CA THR A 303 -5.60 -8.65 -14.13
C THR A 303 -5.24 -9.36 -12.83
N SER A 304 -4.27 -10.28 -12.89
CA SER A 304 -3.80 -10.99 -11.70
C SER A 304 -3.13 -10.05 -10.69
N LEU A 305 -2.38 -9.05 -11.17
CA LEU A 305 -1.74 -8.07 -10.31
C LEU A 305 -2.75 -7.12 -9.65
N THR A 306 -3.84 -6.75 -10.35
CA THR A 306 -4.76 -5.69 -9.91
C THR A 306 -6.07 -6.21 -9.34
N LYS A 307 -6.67 -7.26 -9.93
CA LYS A 307 -8.03 -7.71 -9.62
C LYS A 307 -8.12 -9.01 -8.83
N ASP A 308 -7.07 -9.85 -8.86
CA ASP A 308 -7.07 -11.08 -8.05
C ASP A 308 -7.13 -10.74 -6.57
N LYS A 309 -7.79 -11.59 -5.77
CA LYS A 309 -7.97 -11.40 -4.32
C LYS A 309 -6.67 -11.11 -3.57
N ASP A 310 -5.58 -11.75 -4.01
CA ASP A 310 -4.25 -11.61 -3.43
C ASP A 310 -3.32 -10.76 -4.31
N GLY A 311 -3.86 -10.08 -5.32
CA GLY A 311 -3.17 -9.11 -6.15
C GLY A 311 -2.73 -7.88 -5.37
N LEU A 312 -1.84 -7.09 -5.95
CA LEU A 312 -1.26 -5.91 -5.31
C LEU A 312 -2.34 -4.91 -4.88
N ILE A 313 -3.23 -4.52 -5.79
CA ILE A 313 -4.27 -3.50 -5.52
C ILE A 313 -5.24 -3.99 -4.44
N GLN A 314 -5.72 -5.23 -4.54
CA GLN A 314 -6.65 -5.79 -3.54
C GLN A 314 -6.02 -5.95 -2.16
N SER A 315 -4.72 -6.25 -2.11
CA SER A 315 -3.97 -6.35 -0.85
C SER A 315 -3.76 -4.98 -0.20
N LEU A 316 -3.49 -3.95 -1.00
CA LEU A 316 -3.37 -2.57 -0.54
C LEU A 316 -4.72 -2.01 -0.08
N ASP A 317 -5.81 -2.29 -0.81
CA ASP A 317 -7.16 -1.88 -0.41
C ASP A 317 -7.54 -2.44 0.97
N ARG A 318 -7.37 -3.75 1.16
CA ARG A 318 -7.59 -4.38 2.47
C ARG A 318 -6.72 -3.77 3.57
N ALA A 319 -5.46 -3.46 3.25
CA ALA A 319 -4.54 -2.85 4.20
C ALA A 319 -4.95 -1.40 4.56
N LEU A 320 -5.47 -0.61 3.60
CA LEU A 320 -6.02 0.73 3.86
C LEU A 320 -7.26 0.67 4.76
N VAL A 321 -8.16 -0.29 4.54
CA VAL A 321 -9.34 -0.50 5.39
C VAL A 321 -8.93 -0.85 6.83
N GLU A 322 -7.98 -1.77 7.00
CA GLU A 322 -7.48 -2.12 8.33
C GLU A 322 -6.72 -0.96 8.99
N MET A 323 -5.96 -0.18 8.22
CA MET A 323 -5.29 1.02 8.71
C MET A 323 -6.31 2.04 9.25
N GLN A 324 -7.39 2.30 8.52
CA GLN A 324 -8.46 3.18 8.96
C GLN A 324 -9.10 2.68 10.26
N ARG A 325 -9.34 1.37 10.36
CA ARG A 325 -9.90 0.74 11.56
C ARG A 325 -9.01 0.91 12.79
N ILE A 326 -7.70 0.97 12.60
CA ILE A 326 -6.73 1.20 13.68
C ILE A 326 -6.63 2.68 14.03
N GLN A 327 -6.66 3.57 13.04
CA GLN A 327 -6.43 5.02 13.22
C GLN A 327 -7.50 5.68 14.10
N SER A 328 -8.77 5.36 13.88
CA SER A 328 -9.88 5.98 14.61
C SER A 328 -9.79 5.79 16.14
N PRO A 329 -9.65 4.57 16.69
CA PRO A 329 -9.50 4.39 18.13
C PRO A 329 -8.18 4.95 18.69
N VAL A 330 -7.08 4.94 17.92
CA VAL A 330 -5.81 5.54 18.35
C VAL A 330 -5.96 7.04 18.54
N ILE A 331 -6.55 7.73 17.58
CA ILE A 331 -6.80 9.17 17.67
C ILE A 331 -7.76 9.49 18.82
N ASN A 332 -8.84 8.72 18.98
CA ASN A 332 -9.78 8.92 20.08
C ASN A 332 -9.08 8.76 21.43
N HIS A 333 -8.28 7.72 21.60
CA HIS A 333 -7.51 7.48 22.83
C HIS A 333 -6.54 8.64 23.13
N GLN A 334 -5.84 9.16 22.11
CA GLN A 334 -4.96 10.31 22.27
C GLN A 334 -5.72 11.56 22.74
N LEU A 335 -6.93 11.78 22.24
CA LEU A 335 -7.79 12.89 22.68
C LEU A 335 -8.33 12.69 24.12
N GLU A 336 -8.48 11.43 24.60
CA GLU A 336 -8.87 11.11 25.97
C GLU A 336 -7.76 11.34 26.98
N VAL A 337 -6.52 11.10 26.61
CA VAL A 337 -5.32 11.25 27.48
C VAL A 337 -4.86 12.72 27.58
N LEU A 338 -5.47 13.63 26.79
CA LEU A 338 -5.20 15.05 26.89
C LEU A 338 -5.53 15.58 28.28
N PRO A 339 -4.54 16.16 29.02
CA PRO A 339 -4.72 16.65 30.36
C PRO A 339 -5.66 17.84 30.47
#